data_ed8426de0eaf03bc677954009f4d2970
#
_entry.id   ed8426de0eaf03bc677954009f4d2970
#
_cell.length_a   1.000
_cell.length_b   1.000
_cell.length_c   1.000
_cell.angle_alpha   90.00
_cell.angle_beta   90.00
_cell.angle_gamma   90.00
#
_symmetry.space_group_name_H-M   'P 1'
#
loop_
_entity.id
_entity.type
_entity.pdbx_description
1 polymer ?
#
loop_
_entity_poly.entity_id
_entity_poly.type
_entity_poly.pdbx_seq_one_letter_code
_entity_poly.pdbx_strand_id
1 'polypeptide(L)'
;MAHQKAYPPAHDAQADADLPRQRYSDRELSWLAFNRRVLDLAADDERVPLIERAKFLAIFSSNLDEFFMVRVAGLKRRIDAGVAVPTVTGQMPRDLHESILERTHELVAEQARIFNDDVRPGLVSEGIHIVRWVDLGDEEKTRMRALFAERIFPVLTPLAVDPSHPFPYIRGLSINLAVMLRNPTTGLQQFARIKVPSVLPRLVSLGQGRFLPLEEVISRHLDQVFTGMDVLQHTTFRVTRNEDLEVEEDDAENLLFALEKELLRRNVGRPPVRLEVQDDIQDDMLDLLVRELGIHDNEVFRLPAPLDLTGLFSLADVDRDDLKYPNFLPITHPHLAEVETSQPADMFAAIRRRDVLVQHPYDSFATSVQRFIELSLIHI
;
A
#
# COMPACT_ATOMS: atom_id res chain seq x y z
N MET A 1 25.40 3.51 46.08
CA MET A 1 24.62 4.76 46.06
C MET A 1 23.94 4.81 44.69
N ALA A 2 22.65 4.56 44.66
CA ALA A 2 21.86 4.55 43.45
C ALA A 2 21.56 6.01 43.05
N HIS A 3 22.02 6.42 41.87
CA HIS A 3 21.62 7.69 41.24
C HIS A 3 20.15 7.56 40.81
N GLN A 4 19.24 8.11 41.61
CA GLN A 4 17.86 8.39 41.20
C GLN A 4 17.93 9.42 40.05
N LYS A 5 17.65 8.99 38.83
CA LYS A 5 17.39 9.89 37.72
C LYS A 5 16.13 10.68 38.06
N ALA A 6 16.28 11.98 38.32
CA ALA A 6 15.16 12.88 38.48
C ALA A 6 14.37 12.91 37.14
N TYR A 7 13.12 12.45 37.17
CA TYR A 7 12.18 12.69 36.09
C TYR A 7 11.97 14.22 35.96
N PRO A 8 11.88 14.77 34.75
CA PRO A 8 11.50 16.16 34.62
C PRO A 8 10.16 16.41 35.33
N PRO A 9 9.95 17.60 35.92
CA PRO A 9 8.72 17.90 36.62
C PRO A 9 7.52 17.70 35.70
N ALA A 10 6.44 17.13 36.24
CA ALA A 10 5.17 17.00 35.56
C ALA A 10 4.80 18.33 34.89
N HIS A 11 4.50 18.33 33.59
CA HIS A 11 4.04 19.52 32.88
C HIS A 11 2.88 20.15 33.63
N ASP A 12 3.00 21.44 33.92
CA ASP A 12 1.99 22.19 34.64
C ASP A 12 0.76 22.34 33.76
N ALA A 13 -0.26 21.50 33.99
CA ALA A 13 -1.47 21.44 33.17
C ALA A 13 -2.21 22.80 33.09
N GLN A 14 -1.95 23.69 34.09
CA GLN A 14 -2.53 25.03 34.15
C GLN A 14 -1.83 26.00 33.19
N ALA A 15 -0.50 25.88 33.03
CA ALA A 15 0.26 26.72 32.10
C ALA A 15 -0.03 26.34 30.61
N ASP A 16 -0.51 25.12 30.37
CA ASP A 16 -0.87 24.64 29.03
C ASP A 16 -2.25 25.15 28.55
N ALA A 17 -3.15 25.50 29.47
CA ALA A 17 -4.50 25.96 29.17
C ALA A 17 -4.55 27.34 28.49
N ASP A 18 -3.57 28.21 28.76
CA ASP A 18 -3.52 29.59 28.24
C ASP A 18 -2.82 29.71 26.86
N LEU A 19 -2.22 28.63 26.35
CA LEU A 19 -1.55 28.66 25.06
C LEU A 19 -2.51 28.34 23.90
N PRO A 20 -2.36 29.00 22.72
CA PRO A 20 -3.26 28.79 21.62
C PRO A 20 -3.19 27.33 21.10
N ARG A 21 -4.37 26.75 20.78
CA ARG A 21 -4.46 25.37 20.25
C ARG A 21 -3.73 25.19 18.92
N GLN A 22 -3.59 26.25 18.14
CA GLN A 22 -2.81 26.27 16.86
C GLN A 22 -1.32 25.95 17.01
N ARG A 23 -0.77 25.87 18.23
CA ARG A 23 0.58 25.39 18.47
C ARG A 23 0.76 23.89 18.21
N TYR A 24 -0.33 23.14 18.16
CA TYR A 24 -0.30 21.72 17.87
C TYR A 24 -0.58 21.47 16.39
N SER A 25 0.18 20.58 15.78
CA SER A 25 -0.15 19.98 14.49
C SER A 25 -1.01 18.75 14.71
N ASP A 26 -2.05 18.59 13.91
CA ASP A 26 -2.78 17.33 13.89
C ASP A 26 -1.88 16.21 13.38
N ARG A 27 -1.93 15.06 14.05
CA ARG A 27 -1.02 13.94 13.77
C ARG A 27 -1.26 13.34 12.39
N GLU A 28 -2.51 13.17 12.00
CA GLU A 28 -2.92 12.55 10.74
C GLU A 28 -2.60 13.47 9.56
N LEU A 29 -2.89 14.76 9.67
CA LEU A 29 -2.55 15.76 8.63
C LEU A 29 -1.03 15.97 8.52
N SER A 30 -0.31 15.94 9.64
CA SER A 30 1.16 15.96 9.67
C SER A 30 1.76 14.75 8.95
N TRP A 31 1.13 13.57 9.10
CA TRP A 31 1.56 12.37 8.42
C TRP A 31 1.35 12.47 6.89
N LEU A 32 0.22 13.01 6.44
CA LEU A 32 -0.01 13.29 5.01
C LEU A 32 1.03 14.29 4.46
N ALA A 33 1.40 15.31 5.25
CA ALA A 33 2.46 16.24 4.90
C ALA A 33 3.85 15.54 4.81
N PHE A 34 4.11 14.54 5.64
CA PHE A 34 5.28 13.68 5.48
C PHE A 34 5.23 12.88 4.18
N ASN A 35 4.11 12.21 3.89
CA ASN A 35 3.97 11.42 2.66
C ASN A 35 4.03 12.30 1.40
N ARG A 36 3.60 13.59 1.50
CA ARG A 36 3.82 14.57 0.44
C ARG A 36 5.31 14.73 0.12
N ARG A 37 6.21 14.80 1.12
CA ARG A 37 7.66 14.90 0.88
C ARG A 37 8.23 13.67 0.20
N VAL A 38 7.63 12.49 0.41
CA VAL A 38 7.97 11.27 -0.37
C VAL A 38 7.58 11.46 -1.84
N LEU A 39 6.41 12.06 -2.09
CA LEU A 39 5.95 12.35 -3.45
C LEU A 39 6.82 13.43 -4.13
N ASP A 40 7.31 14.41 -3.39
CA ASP A 40 8.24 15.43 -3.89
C ASP A 40 9.53 14.81 -4.43
N LEU A 41 10.02 13.69 -3.85
CA LEU A 41 11.17 12.95 -4.37
C LEU A 41 10.86 12.26 -5.72
N ALA A 42 9.61 11.85 -5.94
CA ALA A 42 9.21 11.31 -7.24
C ALA A 42 9.16 12.40 -8.33
N ALA A 43 8.91 13.66 -7.94
CA ALA A 43 8.88 14.81 -8.84
C ALA A 43 10.27 15.40 -9.13
N ASP A 44 11.28 15.09 -8.33
CA ASP A 44 12.63 15.67 -8.42
C ASP A 44 13.46 14.96 -9.50
N ASP A 45 13.47 15.49 -10.72
CA ASP A 45 14.21 14.94 -11.86
C ASP A 45 15.67 15.35 -11.90
N GLU A 46 16.06 16.37 -11.13
CA GLU A 46 17.45 16.84 -11.06
C GLU A 46 18.33 15.96 -10.14
N ARG A 47 17.78 15.43 -9.06
CA ARG A 47 18.55 14.76 -8.00
C ARG A 47 18.22 13.28 -7.83
N VAL A 48 17.05 12.84 -8.30
CA VAL A 48 16.58 11.46 -8.10
C VAL A 48 16.60 10.69 -9.43
N PRO A 49 17.37 9.59 -9.54
CA PRO A 49 17.39 8.75 -10.72
C PRO A 49 15.98 8.23 -11.10
N LEU A 50 15.72 8.02 -12.37
CA LEU A 50 14.38 7.79 -12.90
C LEU A 50 13.67 6.54 -12.32
N ILE A 51 14.38 5.41 -12.17
CA ILE A 51 13.78 4.20 -11.54
C ILE A 51 13.52 4.45 -10.05
N GLU A 52 14.34 5.24 -9.37
CA GLU A 52 14.08 5.61 -7.97
C GLU A 52 12.86 6.53 -7.85
N ARG A 53 12.63 7.44 -8.79
CA ARG A 53 11.41 8.25 -8.86
C ARG A 53 10.16 7.35 -8.98
N ALA A 54 10.20 6.33 -9.84
CA ALA A 54 9.13 5.34 -9.93
C ALA A 54 8.94 4.57 -8.62
N LYS A 55 10.02 4.23 -7.90
CA LYS A 55 9.97 3.61 -6.57
C LYS A 55 9.35 4.55 -5.53
N PHE A 56 9.65 5.87 -5.56
CA PHE A 56 9.02 6.82 -4.65
C PHE A 56 7.50 6.96 -4.87
N LEU A 57 7.01 6.83 -6.11
CA LEU A 57 5.57 6.71 -6.37
C LEU A 57 4.98 5.45 -5.73
N ALA A 58 5.69 4.32 -5.80
CA ALA A 58 5.26 3.07 -5.16
C ALA A 58 5.30 3.17 -3.63
N ILE A 59 6.32 3.79 -3.05
CA ILE A 59 6.45 4.04 -1.60
C ILE A 59 5.30 4.93 -1.12
N PHE A 60 4.99 6.01 -1.85
CA PHE A 60 3.86 6.88 -1.53
C PHE A 60 2.54 6.10 -1.46
N SER A 61 2.28 5.22 -2.44
CA SER A 61 1.08 4.36 -2.46
C SER A 61 1.04 3.41 -1.26
N SER A 62 2.15 2.72 -1.00
CA SER A 62 2.26 1.77 0.12
C SER A 62 2.05 2.47 1.48
N ASN A 63 2.66 3.63 1.66
CA ASN A 63 2.48 4.44 2.86
C ASN A 63 1.02 4.87 3.04
N LEU A 64 0.37 5.29 1.94
CA LEU A 64 -1.03 5.70 1.98
C LEU A 64 -1.97 4.54 2.31
N ASP A 65 -1.67 3.33 1.81
CA ASP A 65 -2.40 2.12 2.15
C ASP A 65 -2.37 1.85 3.66
N GLU A 66 -1.19 1.85 4.26
CA GLU A 66 -1.01 1.65 5.69
C GLU A 66 -1.74 2.74 6.51
N PHE A 67 -1.64 3.98 6.08
CA PHE A 67 -2.34 5.10 6.70
C PHE A 67 -3.86 4.88 6.73
N PHE A 68 -4.47 4.47 5.62
CA PHE A 68 -5.89 4.18 5.55
C PHE A 68 -6.28 2.95 6.37
N MET A 69 -5.49 1.87 6.29
CA MET A 69 -5.76 0.62 7.00
C MET A 69 -5.76 0.79 8.53
N VAL A 70 -4.92 1.68 9.05
CA VAL A 70 -4.72 1.84 10.49
C VAL A 70 -5.34 3.15 11.00
N ARG A 71 -4.90 4.30 10.48
CA ARG A 71 -5.26 5.62 11.04
C ARG A 71 -6.66 6.05 10.66
N VAL A 72 -6.96 6.04 9.35
CA VAL A 72 -8.30 6.45 8.86
C VAL A 72 -9.35 5.45 9.33
N ALA A 73 -9.03 4.16 9.31
CA ALA A 73 -9.91 3.11 9.83
C ALA A 73 -10.24 3.32 11.32
N GLY A 74 -9.24 3.62 12.14
CA GLY A 74 -9.44 3.93 13.57
C GLY A 74 -10.29 5.18 13.78
N LEU A 75 -10.08 6.23 12.97
CA LEU A 75 -10.87 7.46 13.02
C LEU A 75 -12.33 7.19 12.63
N LYS A 76 -12.57 6.44 11.55
CA LYS A 76 -13.91 6.07 11.07
C LYS A 76 -14.68 5.28 12.13
N ARG A 77 -14.05 4.30 12.79
CA ARG A 77 -14.66 3.57 13.91
C ARG A 77 -15.10 4.49 15.06
N ARG A 78 -14.28 5.49 15.42
CA ARG A 78 -14.64 6.48 16.44
C ARG A 78 -15.86 7.30 16.02
N ILE A 79 -15.95 7.68 14.76
CA ILE A 79 -17.10 8.39 14.19
C ILE A 79 -18.35 7.53 14.25
N ASP A 80 -18.25 6.26 13.83
CA ASP A 80 -19.37 5.29 13.80
C ASP A 80 -19.86 4.95 15.24
N ALA A 81 -18.94 4.90 16.20
CA ALA A 81 -19.26 4.73 17.62
C ALA A 81 -19.83 6.02 18.29
N GLY A 82 -19.98 7.12 17.55
CA GLY A 82 -20.50 8.38 18.08
C GLY A 82 -19.54 9.12 19.04
N VAL A 83 -18.25 8.78 19.03
CA VAL A 83 -17.24 9.43 19.88
C VAL A 83 -16.97 10.84 19.37
N ALA A 84 -17.47 11.84 20.09
CA ALA A 84 -17.38 13.27 19.76
C ALA A 84 -16.33 14.00 20.62
N VAL A 85 -15.13 13.41 20.79
CA VAL A 85 -14.02 14.03 21.53
C VAL A 85 -13.12 14.76 20.52
N PRO A 86 -12.97 16.10 20.64
CA PRO A 86 -12.09 16.87 19.79
C PRO A 86 -10.64 16.40 19.90
N THR A 87 -9.88 16.56 18.82
CA THR A 87 -8.42 16.35 18.81
C THR A 87 -7.72 17.44 19.63
N VAL A 88 -6.41 17.28 19.84
CA VAL A 88 -5.58 18.31 20.53
C VAL A 88 -5.60 19.66 19.80
N THR A 89 -5.85 19.67 18.50
CA THR A 89 -6.02 20.88 17.67
C THR A 89 -7.42 21.49 17.77
N GLY A 90 -8.36 20.76 18.39
CA GLY A 90 -9.76 21.18 18.56
C GLY A 90 -10.70 20.78 17.42
N GLN A 91 -10.22 20.03 16.40
CA GLN A 91 -11.07 19.50 15.33
C GLN A 91 -11.91 18.33 15.83
N MET A 92 -13.17 18.26 15.38
CA MET A 92 -14.02 17.11 15.61
C MET A 92 -13.58 15.94 14.73
N PRO A 93 -13.81 14.68 15.12
CA PRO A 93 -13.42 13.52 14.33
C PRO A 93 -13.94 13.51 12.88
N ARG A 94 -15.16 14.00 12.66
CA ARG A 94 -15.75 14.11 11.32
C ARG A 94 -15.05 15.17 10.46
N ASP A 95 -14.79 16.34 11.03
CA ASP A 95 -14.12 17.44 10.32
C ASP A 95 -12.67 17.04 9.96
N LEU A 96 -12.01 16.33 10.88
CA LEU A 96 -10.68 15.77 10.61
C LEU A 96 -10.72 14.73 9.48
N HIS A 97 -11.72 13.84 9.48
CA HIS A 97 -11.90 12.83 8.43
C HIS A 97 -12.12 13.48 7.06
N GLU A 98 -12.97 14.50 6.96
CA GLU A 98 -13.17 15.28 5.74
C GLU A 98 -11.88 15.93 5.26
N SER A 99 -11.14 16.60 6.18
CA SER A 99 -9.84 17.22 5.85
C SER A 99 -8.81 16.20 5.35
N ILE A 100 -8.80 14.99 5.92
CA ILE A 100 -7.93 13.88 5.48
C ILE A 100 -8.30 13.45 4.06
N LEU A 101 -9.59 13.25 3.78
CA LEU A 101 -10.06 12.83 2.46
C LEU A 101 -9.74 13.87 1.40
N GLU A 102 -10.07 15.14 1.66
CA GLU A 102 -9.78 16.26 0.75
C GLU A 102 -8.28 16.31 0.42
N ARG A 103 -7.43 16.29 1.45
CA ARG A 103 -5.98 16.32 1.25
C ARG A 103 -5.46 15.09 0.52
N THR A 104 -6.07 13.92 0.76
CA THR A 104 -5.70 12.69 0.06
C THR A 104 -6.08 12.75 -1.41
N HIS A 105 -7.27 13.26 -1.75
CA HIS A 105 -7.68 13.44 -3.15
C HIS A 105 -6.68 14.32 -3.93
N GLU A 106 -6.22 15.43 -3.33
CA GLU A 106 -5.18 16.27 -3.94
C GLU A 106 -3.88 15.49 -4.19
N LEU A 107 -3.41 14.75 -3.18
CA LEU A 107 -2.14 14.04 -3.24
C LEU A 107 -2.15 12.88 -4.25
N VAL A 108 -3.23 12.11 -4.34
CA VAL A 108 -3.32 11.02 -5.34
C VAL A 108 -3.51 11.56 -6.76
N ALA A 109 -4.21 12.68 -6.94
CA ALA A 109 -4.28 13.35 -8.24
C ALA A 109 -2.89 13.83 -8.68
N GLU A 110 -2.12 14.38 -7.76
CA GLU A 110 -0.75 14.81 -8.02
C GLU A 110 0.18 13.61 -8.31
N GLN A 111 0.06 12.51 -7.55
CA GLN A 111 0.79 11.27 -7.84
C GLN A 111 0.50 10.76 -9.26
N ALA A 112 -0.78 10.73 -9.65
CA ALA A 112 -1.20 10.31 -10.98
C ALA A 112 -0.60 11.22 -12.07
N ARG A 113 -0.58 12.53 -11.86
CA ARG A 113 0.03 13.50 -12.77
C ARG A 113 1.54 13.27 -12.89
N ILE A 114 2.28 13.17 -11.77
CA ILE A 114 3.73 12.90 -11.80
C ILE A 114 4.03 11.60 -12.55
N PHE A 115 3.23 10.56 -12.33
CA PHE A 115 3.43 9.30 -13.03
C PHE A 115 3.18 9.44 -14.54
N ASN A 116 2.04 9.97 -14.96
CA ASN A 116 1.62 9.97 -16.35
C ASN A 116 2.31 11.03 -17.20
N ASP A 117 2.60 12.22 -16.64
CA ASP A 117 3.09 13.36 -17.41
C ASP A 117 4.62 13.47 -17.35
N ASP A 118 5.29 12.79 -16.42
CA ASP A 118 6.72 12.94 -16.19
C ASP A 118 7.44 11.58 -16.11
N VAL A 119 7.20 10.76 -15.08
CA VAL A 119 7.96 9.51 -14.87
C VAL A 119 7.75 8.50 -16.00
N ARG A 120 6.51 8.30 -16.44
CA ARG A 120 6.19 7.36 -17.53
C ARG A 120 6.80 7.80 -18.86
N PRO A 121 6.70 9.05 -19.32
CA PRO A 121 7.41 9.52 -20.50
C PRO A 121 8.93 9.40 -20.38
N GLY A 122 9.50 9.71 -19.21
CA GLY A 122 10.92 9.49 -18.93
C GLY A 122 11.33 8.03 -19.08
N LEU A 123 10.55 7.08 -18.53
CA LEU A 123 10.80 5.66 -18.70
C LEU A 123 10.76 5.24 -20.18
N VAL A 124 9.80 5.78 -20.94
CA VAL A 124 9.70 5.52 -22.39
C VAL A 124 10.95 6.00 -23.14
N SER A 125 11.48 7.18 -22.80
CA SER A 125 12.71 7.71 -23.44
C SER A 125 13.94 6.84 -23.15
N GLU A 126 13.92 6.11 -22.02
CA GLU A 126 14.96 5.17 -21.61
C GLU A 126 14.69 3.71 -22.05
N GLY A 127 13.68 3.49 -22.90
CA GLY A 127 13.35 2.17 -23.44
C GLY A 127 12.58 1.27 -22.47
N ILE A 128 12.03 1.82 -21.39
CA ILE A 128 11.19 1.10 -20.42
C ILE A 128 9.73 1.48 -20.64
N HIS A 129 8.91 0.54 -21.09
CA HIS A 129 7.55 0.81 -21.54
C HIS A 129 6.53 0.01 -20.71
N ILE A 130 5.66 0.69 -19.98
CA ILE A 130 4.44 0.10 -19.43
C ILE A 130 3.35 0.32 -20.47
N VAL A 131 3.07 -0.73 -21.24
CA VAL A 131 2.18 -0.69 -22.41
C VAL A 131 0.78 -1.17 -22.07
N ARG A 132 -0.20 -0.85 -22.92
CA ARG A 132 -1.55 -1.39 -22.87
C ARG A 132 -1.69 -2.50 -23.91
N TRP A 133 -2.70 -3.33 -23.79
CA TRP A 133 -2.97 -4.42 -24.75
C TRP A 133 -3.07 -3.94 -26.21
N VAL A 134 -3.62 -2.75 -26.41
CA VAL A 134 -3.78 -2.17 -27.76
C VAL A 134 -2.46 -1.87 -28.44
N ASP A 135 -1.41 -1.66 -27.66
CA ASP A 135 -0.06 -1.31 -28.14
C ASP A 135 0.79 -2.56 -28.47
N LEU A 136 0.24 -3.77 -28.31
CA LEU A 136 0.94 -5.03 -28.56
C LEU A 136 0.89 -5.39 -30.04
N GLY A 137 2.01 -5.92 -30.53
CA GLY A 137 2.08 -6.58 -31.83
C GLY A 137 1.43 -7.98 -31.80
N ASP A 138 1.21 -8.57 -33.00
CA ASP A 138 0.51 -9.86 -33.10
C ASP A 138 1.28 -11.03 -32.47
N GLU A 139 2.60 -11.00 -32.50
CA GLU A 139 3.44 -12.00 -31.85
C GLU A 139 3.35 -11.88 -30.32
N GLU A 140 3.36 -10.66 -29.77
CA GLU A 140 3.18 -10.42 -28.34
C GLU A 140 1.79 -10.85 -27.88
N LYS A 141 0.74 -10.50 -28.62
CA LYS A 141 -0.64 -10.96 -28.36
C LYS A 141 -0.74 -12.47 -28.34
N THR A 142 -0.06 -13.15 -29.27
CA THR A 142 -0.06 -14.61 -29.34
C THR A 142 0.63 -15.23 -28.13
N ARG A 143 1.79 -14.67 -27.71
CA ARG A 143 2.48 -15.10 -26.48
C ARG A 143 1.63 -14.85 -25.23
N MET A 144 0.93 -13.72 -25.15
CA MET A 144 0.08 -13.40 -24.00
C MET A 144 -1.17 -14.28 -23.93
N ARG A 145 -1.75 -14.70 -25.09
CA ARG A 145 -2.84 -15.70 -25.13
C ARG A 145 -2.37 -17.04 -24.59
N ALA A 146 -1.17 -17.49 -24.99
CA ALA A 146 -0.59 -18.74 -24.47
C ALA A 146 -0.33 -18.64 -22.96
N LEU A 147 0.30 -17.53 -22.51
CA LEU A 147 0.53 -17.27 -21.08
C LEU A 147 -0.78 -17.25 -20.28
N PHE A 148 -1.82 -16.61 -20.82
CA PHE A 148 -3.14 -16.61 -20.19
C PHE A 148 -3.68 -18.02 -20.01
N ALA A 149 -3.73 -18.82 -21.07
CA ALA A 149 -4.27 -20.17 -21.03
C ALA A 149 -3.50 -21.11 -20.10
N GLU A 150 -2.16 -21.03 -20.11
CA GLU A 150 -1.30 -21.96 -19.39
C GLU A 150 -1.06 -21.60 -17.91
N ARG A 151 -1.00 -20.29 -17.59
CA ARG A 151 -0.56 -19.85 -16.26
C ARG A 151 -1.54 -18.96 -15.53
N ILE A 152 -2.31 -18.12 -16.24
CA ILE A 152 -3.20 -17.15 -15.60
C ILE A 152 -4.58 -17.78 -15.37
N PHE A 153 -5.20 -18.30 -16.43
CA PHE A 153 -6.55 -18.88 -16.36
C PHE A 153 -6.71 -19.97 -15.27
N PRO A 154 -5.78 -20.93 -15.07
CA PRO A 154 -5.93 -21.97 -14.06
C PRO A 154 -5.95 -21.46 -12.61
N VAL A 155 -5.47 -20.25 -12.35
CA VAL A 155 -5.41 -19.65 -11.00
C VAL A 155 -6.49 -18.57 -10.79
N LEU A 156 -7.30 -18.28 -11.80
CA LEU A 156 -8.41 -17.35 -11.67
C LEU A 156 -9.58 -18.00 -10.92
N THR A 157 -10.22 -17.21 -10.08
CA THR A 157 -11.42 -17.61 -9.34
C THR A 157 -12.49 -16.55 -9.61
N PRO A 158 -13.21 -16.65 -10.74
CA PRO A 158 -14.32 -15.75 -11.02
C PRO A 158 -15.48 -16.06 -10.07
N LEU A 159 -16.14 -15.00 -9.58
CA LEU A 159 -17.31 -15.09 -8.72
C LEU A 159 -18.42 -14.23 -9.33
N ALA A 160 -19.53 -14.86 -9.68
CA ALA A 160 -20.72 -14.16 -10.16
C ALA A 160 -21.70 -13.93 -9.01
N VAL A 161 -22.42 -12.83 -9.04
CA VAL A 161 -23.45 -12.46 -8.06
C VAL A 161 -24.80 -12.80 -8.64
N ASP A 162 -25.56 -13.62 -7.94
CA ASP A 162 -26.93 -13.97 -8.25
C ASP A 162 -27.77 -14.06 -6.94
N PRO A 163 -29.11 -14.27 -6.98
CA PRO A 163 -29.93 -14.35 -5.77
C PRO A 163 -29.48 -15.40 -4.75
N SER A 164 -28.73 -16.44 -5.19
CA SER A 164 -28.20 -17.50 -4.33
C SER A 164 -26.77 -17.21 -3.86
N HIS A 165 -26.07 -16.31 -4.53
CA HIS A 165 -24.69 -15.92 -4.25
C HIS A 165 -24.59 -14.40 -4.09
N PRO A 166 -24.64 -13.90 -2.84
CA PRO A 166 -24.57 -12.46 -2.55
C PRO A 166 -23.21 -11.88 -2.97
N PHE A 167 -23.13 -10.55 -2.95
CA PHE A 167 -21.90 -9.83 -3.31
C PHE A 167 -20.70 -10.37 -2.52
N PRO A 168 -19.61 -10.79 -3.21
CA PRO A 168 -18.50 -11.48 -2.57
C PRO A 168 -17.69 -10.53 -1.69
N TYR A 169 -17.14 -11.06 -0.61
CA TYR A 169 -16.19 -10.31 0.19
C TYR A 169 -14.95 -9.94 -0.65
N ILE A 170 -14.66 -8.64 -0.73
CA ILE A 170 -13.48 -8.10 -1.40
C ILE A 170 -12.38 -7.93 -0.36
N ARG A 171 -11.30 -8.69 -0.51
CA ARG A 171 -10.13 -8.60 0.38
C ARG A 171 -9.43 -7.25 0.19
N GLY A 172 -8.98 -6.66 1.30
CA GLY A 172 -8.19 -5.43 1.30
C GLY A 172 -6.96 -5.51 0.41
N LEU A 173 -6.61 -4.39 -0.23
CA LEU A 173 -5.46 -4.17 -1.12
C LEU A 173 -5.41 -5.05 -2.38
N SER A 174 -6.35 -5.96 -2.59
CA SER A 174 -6.37 -6.77 -3.81
C SER A 174 -6.93 -5.97 -4.99
N ILE A 175 -6.26 -6.07 -6.13
CA ILE A 175 -6.80 -5.60 -7.41
C ILE A 175 -7.84 -6.60 -7.90
N ASN A 176 -8.95 -6.07 -8.39
CA ASN A 176 -10.07 -6.86 -8.89
C ASN A 176 -10.60 -6.25 -10.19
N LEU A 177 -11.13 -7.10 -11.05
CA LEU A 177 -11.96 -6.72 -12.19
C LEU A 177 -13.43 -6.85 -11.77
N ALA A 178 -14.18 -5.77 -11.86
CA ALA A 178 -15.62 -5.75 -11.85
C ALA A 178 -16.10 -5.96 -13.28
N VAL A 179 -17.00 -6.90 -13.49
CA VAL A 179 -17.48 -7.27 -14.83
C VAL A 179 -18.99 -7.32 -14.81
N MET A 180 -19.63 -6.62 -15.74
CA MET A 180 -21.08 -6.74 -15.98
C MET A 180 -21.31 -7.73 -17.13
N LEU A 181 -22.02 -8.77 -16.82
CA LEU A 181 -22.35 -9.85 -17.76
C LEU A 181 -23.83 -9.81 -18.15
N ARG A 182 -24.13 -10.27 -19.36
CA ARG A 182 -25.51 -10.50 -19.80
C ARG A 182 -25.63 -11.93 -20.33
N ASN A 183 -26.63 -12.63 -19.84
CA ASN A 183 -26.99 -13.92 -20.43
C ASN A 183 -27.71 -13.68 -21.77
N PRO A 184 -27.17 -14.13 -22.90
CA PRO A 184 -27.75 -13.83 -24.22
C PRO A 184 -29.12 -14.51 -24.44
N THR A 185 -29.43 -15.57 -23.71
CA THR A 185 -30.69 -16.31 -23.83
C THR A 185 -31.83 -15.68 -23.02
N THR A 186 -31.52 -15.25 -21.77
CA THR A 186 -32.53 -14.71 -20.85
C THR A 186 -32.54 -13.18 -20.82
N GLY A 187 -31.50 -12.52 -21.33
CA GLY A 187 -31.32 -11.07 -21.25
C GLY A 187 -30.94 -10.56 -19.84
N LEU A 188 -30.87 -11.44 -18.83
CA LEU A 188 -30.55 -11.06 -17.45
C LEU A 188 -29.11 -10.59 -17.35
N GLN A 189 -28.92 -9.47 -16.65
CA GLN A 189 -27.60 -8.95 -16.31
C GLN A 189 -27.20 -9.41 -14.92
N GLN A 190 -25.91 -9.67 -14.73
CA GLN A 190 -25.34 -10.02 -13.45
C GLN A 190 -23.93 -9.47 -13.31
N PHE A 191 -23.59 -9.10 -12.08
CA PHE A 191 -22.26 -8.68 -11.72
C PHE A 191 -21.38 -9.90 -11.49
N ALA A 192 -20.14 -9.82 -11.96
CA ALA A 192 -19.09 -10.79 -11.65
C ALA A 192 -17.82 -10.08 -11.22
N ARG A 193 -17.03 -10.77 -10.41
CA ARG A 193 -15.74 -10.25 -9.92
C ARG A 193 -14.64 -11.27 -10.21
N ILE A 194 -13.50 -10.78 -10.67
CA ILE A 194 -12.26 -11.56 -10.80
C ILE A 194 -11.19 -10.89 -9.98
N LYS A 195 -10.58 -11.62 -9.03
CA LYS A 195 -9.40 -11.14 -8.33
C LYS A 195 -8.17 -11.32 -9.20
N VAL A 196 -7.35 -10.29 -9.36
CA VAL A 196 -6.03 -10.39 -9.98
C VAL A 196 -5.11 -11.19 -9.06
N PRO A 197 -4.53 -12.31 -9.53
CA PRO A 197 -3.72 -13.19 -8.68
C PRO A 197 -2.42 -12.52 -8.24
N SER A 198 -2.20 -12.38 -6.94
CA SER A 198 -0.97 -11.80 -6.37
C SER A 198 0.23 -12.75 -6.42
N VAL A 199 0.03 -14.02 -6.76
CA VAL A 199 1.10 -15.00 -6.98
C VAL A 199 1.84 -14.79 -8.31
N LEU A 200 1.22 -14.04 -9.23
CA LEU A 200 1.82 -13.68 -10.52
C LEU A 200 2.41 -12.27 -10.46
N PRO A 201 3.47 -11.99 -11.24
CA PRO A 201 4.01 -10.63 -11.36
C PRO A 201 2.93 -9.64 -11.83
N ARG A 202 2.85 -8.49 -11.17
CA ARG A 202 1.90 -7.44 -11.53
C ARG A 202 2.17 -6.86 -12.92
N LEU A 203 3.45 -6.67 -13.27
CA LEU A 203 3.91 -6.27 -14.59
C LEU A 203 4.48 -7.49 -15.31
N VAL A 204 3.77 -7.97 -16.32
CA VAL A 204 4.18 -9.11 -17.15
C VAL A 204 5.22 -8.64 -18.15
N SER A 205 6.44 -9.19 -18.09
CA SER A 205 7.51 -8.85 -19.02
C SER A 205 7.21 -9.38 -20.44
N LEU A 206 7.28 -8.50 -21.41
CA LEU A 206 7.20 -8.83 -22.85
C LEU A 206 8.60 -8.99 -23.48
N GLY A 207 9.65 -8.70 -22.72
CA GLY A 207 11.02 -8.56 -23.19
C GLY A 207 11.35 -7.14 -23.65
N GLN A 208 12.64 -6.86 -23.86
CA GLN A 208 13.13 -5.58 -24.39
C GLN A 208 12.61 -4.34 -23.61
N GLY A 209 12.56 -4.41 -22.28
CA GLY A 209 12.08 -3.29 -21.45
C GLY A 209 10.57 -3.03 -21.51
N ARG A 210 9.78 -3.90 -22.12
CA ARG A 210 8.32 -3.74 -22.26
C ARG A 210 7.58 -4.58 -21.22
N PHE A 211 6.58 -3.97 -20.59
CA PHE A 211 5.78 -4.58 -19.53
C PHE A 211 4.29 -4.33 -19.76
N LEU A 212 3.47 -5.35 -19.48
CA LEU A 212 2.02 -5.29 -19.60
C LEU A 212 1.40 -5.54 -18.21
N PRO A 213 0.51 -4.67 -17.69
CA PRO A 213 -0.21 -4.95 -16.46
C PRO A 213 -1.02 -6.25 -16.55
N LEU A 214 -0.99 -7.07 -15.48
CA LEU A 214 -1.64 -8.39 -15.47
C LEU A 214 -3.16 -8.29 -15.67
N GLU A 215 -3.79 -7.25 -15.12
CA GLU A 215 -5.22 -6.98 -15.31
C GLU A 215 -5.58 -6.69 -16.77
N GLU A 216 -4.69 -6.10 -17.55
CA GLU A 216 -4.87 -5.91 -18.99
C GLU A 216 -4.91 -7.27 -19.72
N VAL A 217 -4.05 -8.22 -19.31
CA VAL A 217 -4.09 -9.57 -19.89
C VAL A 217 -5.42 -10.26 -19.55
N ILE A 218 -5.86 -10.16 -18.30
CA ILE A 218 -7.11 -10.82 -17.84
C ILE A 218 -8.32 -10.19 -18.52
N SER A 219 -8.39 -8.86 -18.60
CA SER A 219 -9.53 -8.15 -19.19
C SER A 219 -9.78 -8.50 -20.65
N ARG A 220 -8.72 -8.80 -21.39
CA ARG A 220 -8.82 -9.19 -22.81
C ARG A 220 -9.25 -10.62 -23.08
N HIS A 221 -9.38 -11.44 -22.04
CA HIS A 221 -9.78 -12.85 -22.12
C HIS A 221 -11.01 -13.16 -21.28
N LEU A 222 -11.83 -12.13 -20.96
CA LEU A 222 -13.06 -12.29 -20.17
C LEU A 222 -14.09 -13.21 -20.85
N ASP A 223 -14.10 -13.25 -22.18
CA ASP A 223 -14.90 -14.17 -22.99
C ASP A 223 -14.57 -15.65 -22.74
N GLN A 224 -13.32 -15.96 -22.45
CA GLN A 224 -12.87 -17.31 -22.09
C GLN A 224 -13.19 -17.64 -20.64
N VAL A 225 -13.17 -16.65 -19.74
CA VAL A 225 -13.50 -16.81 -18.34
C VAL A 225 -15.01 -16.99 -18.14
N PHE A 226 -15.83 -16.24 -18.87
CA PHE A 226 -17.28 -16.25 -18.80
C PHE A 226 -17.91 -16.80 -20.07
N THR A 227 -17.58 -18.05 -20.39
CA THR A 227 -18.05 -18.73 -21.60
C THR A 227 -19.59 -18.72 -21.69
N GLY A 228 -20.11 -18.28 -22.84
CA GLY A 228 -21.55 -18.22 -23.09
C GLY A 228 -22.28 -17.01 -22.49
N MET A 229 -21.54 -16.03 -21.96
CA MET A 229 -22.07 -14.75 -21.47
C MET A 229 -21.52 -13.60 -22.34
N ASP A 230 -22.33 -12.58 -22.55
CA ASP A 230 -21.87 -11.32 -23.15
C ASP A 230 -21.21 -10.47 -22.05
N VAL A 231 -19.99 -10.01 -22.27
CA VAL A 231 -19.32 -9.02 -21.41
C VAL A 231 -19.77 -7.63 -21.85
N LEU A 232 -20.55 -6.93 -21.03
CA LEU A 232 -21.09 -5.60 -21.33
C LEU A 232 -20.07 -4.52 -21.04
N GLN A 233 -19.50 -4.58 -19.83
CA GLN A 233 -18.46 -3.64 -19.37
C GLN A 233 -17.58 -4.30 -18.32
N HIS A 234 -16.39 -3.78 -18.17
CA HIS A 234 -15.49 -4.15 -17.07
C HIS A 234 -14.68 -2.94 -16.62
N THR A 235 -14.24 -2.95 -15.38
CA THR A 235 -13.34 -1.96 -14.82
C THR A 235 -12.46 -2.58 -13.75
N THR A 236 -11.30 -1.99 -13.51
CA THR A 236 -10.43 -2.39 -12.39
C THR A 236 -10.80 -1.59 -11.15
N PHE A 237 -10.85 -2.25 -10.01
CA PHE A 237 -11.09 -1.60 -8.72
C PHE A 237 -10.27 -2.24 -7.61
N ARG A 238 -10.10 -1.47 -6.53
CA ARG A 238 -9.35 -1.86 -5.34
C ARG A 238 -10.01 -1.30 -4.10
N VAL A 239 -10.04 -2.08 -3.02
CA VAL A 239 -10.64 -1.67 -1.74
C VAL A 239 -9.57 -1.70 -0.67
N THR A 240 -9.46 -0.62 0.11
CA THR A 240 -8.67 -0.62 1.35
C THR A 240 -9.60 -0.85 2.53
N ARG A 241 -9.24 -1.76 3.44
CA ARG A 241 -10.03 -2.13 4.61
C ARG A 241 -9.22 -1.91 5.89
N ASN A 242 -9.92 -1.80 7.00
CA ASN A 242 -9.28 -1.82 8.31
C ASN A 242 -8.52 -3.14 8.50
N GLU A 243 -7.24 -3.09 8.87
CA GLU A 243 -6.43 -4.26 9.24
C GLU A 243 -5.90 -4.19 10.68
N ASP A 244 -6.31 -3.18 11.46
CA ASP A 244 -5.91 -3.01 12.84
C ASP A 244 -6.47 -4.15 13.72
N LEU A 245 -5.58 -4.79 14.48
CA LEU A 245 -5.94 -5.85 15.44
C LEU A 245 -6.30 -5.19 16.75
N GLU A 246 -7.58 -5.12 17.10
CA GLU A 246 -8.02 -4.76 18.45
C GLU A 246 -8.16 -6.02 19.31
N VAL A 247 -7.27 -6.14 20.28
CA VAL A 247 -7.48 -7.02 21.42
C VAL A 247 -8.12 -6.14 22.48
N GLU A 248 -9.40 -6.36 22.80
CA GLU A 248 -10.05 -5.70 23.92
C GLU A 248 -9.32 -6.08 25.22
N GLU A 249 -9.01 -5.11 26.08
CA GLU A 249 -8.26 -5.36 27.33
C GLU A 249 -8.94 -6.40 28.21
N ASP A 250 -10.28 -6.52 28.16
CA ASP A 250 -11.06 -7.53 28.87
C ASP A 250 -10.84 -8.97 28.35
N ASP A 251 -10.36 -9.12 27.09
CA ASP A 251 -10.02 -10.42 26.48
C ASP A 251 -8.56 -10.84 26.79
N ALA A 252 -7.78 -9.99 27.50
CA ALA A 252 -6.36 -10.25 27.79
C ALA A 252 -6.12 -11.48 28.68
N GLU A 253 -7.11 -11.91 29.47
CA GLU A 253 -7.03 -13.15 30.28
C GLU A 253 -6.98 -14.42 29.40
N ASN A 254 -7.42 -14.34 28.12
CA ASN A 254 -7.35 -15.47 27.20
C ASN A 254 -6.97 -15.03 25.78
N LEU A 255 -5.68 -14.70 25.60
CA LEU A 255 -5.12 -14.23 24.34
C LEU A 255 -5.44 -15.17 23.14
N LEU A 256 -5.51 -16.49 23.39
CA LEU A 256 -5.85 -17.45 22.34
C LEU A 256 -7.31 -17.31 21.91
N PHE A 257 -8.24 -17.11 22.85
CA PHE A 257 -9.66 -16.89 22.55
C PHE A 257 -9.89 -15.54 21.86
N ALA A 258 -9.18 -14.49 22.30
CA ALA A 258 -9.21 -13.19 21.64
C ALA A 258 -8.70 -13.26 20.20
N LEU A 259 -7.59 -13.98 19.94
CA LEU A 259 -7.06 -14.24 18.61
C LEU A 259 -8.02 -15.09 17.77
N GLU A 260 -8.65 -16.11 18.32
CA GLU A 260 -9.63 -16.95 17.61
C GLU A 260 -10.86 -16.12 17.22
N LYS A 261 -11.41 -15.32 18.15
CA LYS A 261 -12.52 -14.39 17.91
C LYS A 261 -12.17 -13.37 16.81
N GLU A 262 -10.95 -12.84 16.84
CA GLU A 262 -10.48 -11.89 15.84
C GLU A 262 -10.20 -12.53 14.47
N LEU A 263 -9.74 -13.77 14.45
CA LEU A 263 -9.61 -14.55 13.21
C LEU A 263 -10.99 -14.88 12.60
N LEU A 264 -12.00 -15.13 13.43
CA LEU A 264 -13.39 -15.31 12.98
C LEU A 264 -13.98 -13.98 12.45
N ARG A 265 -13.70 -12.84 13.10
CA ARG A 265 -14.07 -11.50 12.62
C ARG A 265 -13.42 -11.15 11.28
N ARG A 266 -12.20 -11.62 11.00
CA ARG A 266 -11.56 -11.51 9.69
C ARG A 266 -12.41 -12.09 8.55
N ASN A 267 -13.18 -13.14 8.83
CA ASN A 267 -14.06 -13.78 7.86
C ASN A 267 -15.41 -13.06 7.67
N VAL A 268 -15.83 -12.20 8.61
CA VAL A 268 -17.14 -11.49 8.58
C VAL A 268 -17.04 -10.11 7.91
N GLY A 269 -15.82 -9.68 7.51
CA GLY A 269 -15.64 -8.48 6.70
C GLY A 269 -15.45 -7.22 7.52
N ARG A 270 -14.21 -6.77 7.61
CA ARG A 270 -13.87 -5.45 8.13
C ARG A 270 -14.40 -4.37 7.18
N PRO A 271 -14.91 -3.24 7.70
CA PRO A 271 -15.49 -2.21 6.86
C PRO A 271 -14.45 -1.62 5.90
N PRO A 272 -14.84 -1.27 4.67
CA PRO A 272 -13.98 -0.55 3.75
C PRO A 272 -13.78 0.88 4.23
N VAL A 273 -12.63 1.45 3.90
CA VAL A 273 -12.25 2.82 4.23
C VAL A 273 -11.85 3.63 3.00
N ARG A 274 -11.61 2.95 1.86
CA ARG A 274 -11.29 3.58 0.59
C ARG A 274 -11.65 2.65 -0.56
N LEU A 275 -12.25 3.19 -1.62
CA LEU A 275 -12.48 2.54 -2.90
C LEU A 275 -11.71 3.27 -3.99
N GLU A 276 -10.83 2.59 -4.67
CA GLU A 276 -10.11 3.09 -5.85
C GLU A 276 -10.71 2.42 -7.10
N VAL A 277 -11.05 3.22 -8.11
CA VAL A 277 -11.63 2.76 -9.38
C VAL A 277 -10.93 3.47 -10.54
N GLN A 278 -10.93 2.85 -11.71
CA GLN A 278 -10.48 3.55 -12.92
C GLN A 278 -11.38 4.74 -13.22
N ASP A 279 -10.80 5.82 -13.74
CA ASP A 279 -11.48 7.10 -14.01
C ASP A 279 -12.56 6.99 -15.10
N ASP A 280 -12.46 5.97 -15.97
CA ASP A 280 -13.42 5.66 -17.03
C ASP A 280 -14.57 4.72 -16.60
N ILE A 281 -14.70 4.41 -15.31
CA ILE A 281 -15.80 3.60 -14.77
C ILE A 281 -17.16 4.23 -15.08
N GLN A 282 -18.10 3.40 -15.54
CA GLN A 282 -19.49 3.85 -15.78
C GLN A 282 -20.24 4.01 -14.45
N ASP A 283 -21.16 4.97 -14.40
CA ASP A 283 -21.85 5.34 -13.15
C ASP A 283 -22.68 4.20 -12.56
N ASP A 284 -23.33 3.36 -13.38
CA ASP A 284 -24.10 2.20 -12.92
C ASP A 284 -23.23 1.15 -12.21
N MET A 285 -22.00 0.93 -12.71
CA MET A 285 -21.03 0.04 -12.07
C MET A 285 -20.49 0.64 -10.77
N LEU A 286 -20.24 1.94 -10.75
CA LEU A 286 -19.78 2.64 -9.55
C LEU A 286 -20.85 2.62 -8.47
N ASP A 287 -22.09 2.96 -8.79
CA ASP A 287 -23.23 2.96 -7.86
C ASP A 287 -23.43 1.55 -7.24
N LEU A 288 -23.23 0.51 -8.06
CA LEU A 288 -23.28 -0.86 -7.56
C LEU A 288 -22.17 -1.12 -6.55
N LEU A 289 -20.91 -0.76 -6.87
CA LEU A 289 -19.77 -0.97 -5.97
C LEU A 289 -19.93 -0.18 -4.67
N VAL A 290 -20.33 1.10 -4.74
CA VAL A 290 -20.55 1.97 -3.58
C VAL A 290 -21.62 1.38 -2.66
N ARG A 291 -22.75 0.98 -3.23
CA ARG A 291 -23.86 0.39 -2.47
C ARG A 291 -23.47 -0.93 -1.80
N GLU A 292 -22.89 -1.87 -2.56
CA GLU A 292 -22.57 -3.21 -2.05
C GLU A 292 -21.38 -3.20 -1.06
N LEU A 293 -20.48 -2.24 -1.18
CA LEU A 293 -19.37 -2.05 -0.23
C LEU A 293 -19.79 -1.24 0.99
N GLY A 294 -20.87 -0.46 0.92
CA GLY A 294 -21.31 0.43 1.99
C GLY A 294 -20.31 1.55 2.26
N ILE A 295 -19.72 2.11 1.20
CA ILE A 295 -18.72 3.18 1.26
C ILE A 295 -19.36 4.53 0.88
N HIS A 296 -18.83 5.64 1.37
CA HIS A 296 -19.33 6.96 1.03
C HIS A 296 -18.66 7.52 -0.24
N ASP A 297 -19.38 8.40 -0.97
CA ASP A 297 -18.89 8.96 -2.24
C ASP A 297 -17.53 9.69 -2.10
N ASN A 298 -17.30 10.38 -0.98
CA ASN A 298 -16.04 11.08 -0.72
C ASN A 298 -14.86 10.13 -0.39
N GLU A 299 -15.14 8.85 -0.15
CA GLU A 299 -14.14 7.79 0.06
C GLU A 299 -13.81 7.05 -1.26
N VAL A 300 -14.38 7.48 -2.39
CA VAL A 300 -14.14 6.94 -3.72
C VAL A 300 -13.08 7.77 -4.44
N PHE A 301 -12.06 7.10 -4.97
CA PHE A 301 -10.95 7.70 -5.71
C PHE A 301 -10.97 7.21 -7.16
N ARG A 302 -11.37 8.07 -8.09
CA ARG A 302 -11.29 7.80 -9.54
C ARG A 302 -9.89 8.15 -10.03
N LEU A 303 -9.15 7.17 -10.51
CA LEU A 303 -7.73 7.30 -10.87
C LEU A 303 -7.46 6.74 -12.28
N PRO A 304 -6.52 7.33 -13.03
CA PRO A 304 -6.10 6.74 -14.30
C PRO A 304 -5.41 5.39 -14.08
N ALA A 305 -5.51 4.51 -15.08
CA ALA A 305 -4.81 3.23 -15.07
C ALA A 305 -3.28 3.41 -15.24
N PRO A 306 -2.49 2.51 -14.63
CA PRO A 306 -2.88 1.40 -13.75
C PRO A 306 -3.19 1.86 -12.33
N LEU A 307 -4.16 1.24 -11.67
CA LEU A 307 -4.35 1.42 -10.24
C LEU A 307 -3.19 0.78 -9.46
N ASP A 308 -3.00 1.23 -8.21
CA ASP A 308 -1.99 0.64 -7.33
C ASP A 308 -0.56 0.71 -7.89
N LEU A 309 0.04 1.88 -7.81
CA LEU A 309 1.41 2.09 -8.31
C LEU A 309 2.49 1.35 -7.51
N THR A 310 2.15 0.57 -6.47
CA THR A 310 3.12 -0.34 -5.82
C THR A 310 3.71 -1.36 -6.81
N GLY A 311 2.99 -1.68 -7.89
CA GLY A 311 3.51 -2.50 -8.98
C GLY A 311 4.82 -1.97 -9.61
N LEU A 312 5.10 -0.66 -9.48
CA LEU A 312 6.32 -0.04 -9.99
C LEU A 312 7.59 -0.49 -9.25
N PHE A 313 7.48 -1.09 -8.04
CA PHE A 313 8.64 -1.69 -7.37
C PHE A 313 9.34 -2.73 -8.24
N SER A 314 8.63 -3.44 -9.11
CA SER A 314 9.23 -4.42 -10.02
C SER A 314 10.17 -3.81 -11.07
N LEU A 315 10.11 -2.50 -11.31
CA LEU A 315 11.07 -1.81 -12.17
C LEU A 315 12.48 -1.76 -11.57
N ALA A 316 12.63 -1.97 -10.27
CA ALA A 316 13.94 -2.09 -9.63
C ALA A 316 14.76 -3.28 -10.17
N ASP A 317 14.09 -4.32 -10.69
CA ASP A 317 14.72 -5.52 -11.26
C ASP A 317 15.22 -5.30 -12.70
N VAL A 318 14.90 -4.15 -13.32
CA VAL A 318 15.41 -3.82 -14.66
C VAL A 318 16.92 -3.59 -14.59
N ASP A 319 17.66 -4.20 -15.50
CA ASP A 319 19.13 -4.09 -15.59
C ASP A 319 19.53 -2.73 -16.21
N ARG A 320 19.38 -1.65 -15.44
CA ARG A 320 19.70 -0.25 -15.77
C ARG A 320 20.20 0.46 -14.52
N ASP A 321 21.44 0.16 -14.12
CA ASP A 321 22.06 0.74 -12.94
C ASP A 321 22.28 2.25 -13.07
N ASP A 322 22.40 2.76 -14.29
CA ASP A 322 22.48 4.18 -14.61
C ASP A 322 21.20 4.97 -14.23
N LEU A 323 20.06 4.31 -14.09
CA LEU A 323 18.78 4.90 -13.70
C LEU A 323 18.43 4.68 -12.22
N LYS A 324 19.36 4.16 -11.42
CA LYS A 324 19.22 3.85 -9.99
C LYS A 324 20.25 4.59 -9.16
N TYR A 325 20.01 4.65 -7.85
CA TYR A 325 21.08 5.05 -6.93
C TYR A 325 22.22 4.02 -6.97
N PRO A 326 23.48 4.47 -6.84
CA PRO A 326 24.60 3.54 -6.72
C PRO A 326 24.42 2.64 -5.50
N ASN A 327 24.88 1.39 -5.62
CA ASN A 327 24.84 0.44 -4.51
C ASN A 327 25.62 1.01 -3.31
N PHE A 328 24.93 1.10 -2.18
CA PHE A 328 25.52 1.57 -0.93
C PHE A 328 26.08 0.37 -0.14
N LEU A 329 27.36 0.45 0.20
CA LEU A 329 28.00 -0.52 1.08
C LEU A 329 28.09 0.07 2.50
N PRO A 330 27.36 -0.53 3.47
CA PRO A 330 27.45 -0.11 4.86
C PRO A 330 28.87 -0.22 5.40
N ILE A 331 29.29 0.76 6.18
CA ILE A 331 30.61 0.74 6.83
C ILE A 331 30.52 0.19 8.25
N THR A 332 31.58 -0.47 8.71
CA THR A 332 31.68 -0.80 10.14
C THR A 332 31.92 0.48 10.93
N HIS A 333 31.11 0.67 11.98
CA HIS A 333 31.27 1.85 12.86
C HIS A 333 32.70 1.90 13.45
N PRO A 334 33.39 3.06 13.44
CA PRO A 334 34.81 3.15 13.80
C PRO A 334 35.15 2.57 15.18
N HIS A 335 34.24 2.67 16.15
CA HIS A 335 34.44 2.12 17.49
C HIS A 335 34.23 0.61 17.60
N LEU A 336 33.66 -0.01 16.57
CA LEU A 336 33.47 -1.44 16.45
C LEU A 336 34.44 -2.08 15.45
N ALA A 337 35.20 -1.30 14.70
CA ALA A 337 36.16 -1.77 13.71
C ALA A 337 37.27 -2.64 14.34
N GLU A 338 37.65 -2.36 15.58
CA GLU A 338 38.61 -3.17 16.35
C GLU A 338 38.07 -4.57 16.69
N VAL A 339 36.76 -4.80 16.53
CA VAL A 339 36.07 -6.07 16.82
C VAL A 339 36.10 -7.02 15.61
N GLU A 340 36.53 -6.57 14.45
CA GLU A 340 36.73 -7.44 13.27
C GLU A 340 37.89 -8.44 13.44
N THR A 341 38.71 -8.27 14.46
CA THR A 341 39.67 -9.28 14.87
C THR A 341 38.95 -10.42 15.58
N SER A 342 39.40 -11.65 15.37
CA SER A 342 38.74 -12.92 15.71
C SER A 342 38.40 -13.21 17.19
N GLN A 343 38.31 -12.18 18.06
CA GLN A 343 38.05 -12.37 19.50
C GLN A 343 36.67 -11.81 19.91
N PRO A 344 35.72 -12.69 20.33
CA PRO A 344 34.37 -12.29 20.70
C PRO A 344 34.26 -11.27 21.87
N ALA A 345 35.31 -11.19 22.70
CA ALA A 345 35.33 -10.31 23.89
C ALA A 345 35.40 -8.81 23.57
N ASP A 346 35.76 -8.43 22.35
CA ASP A 346 36.08 -7.03 22.00
C ASP A 346 34.82 -6.18 21.84
N MET A 347 33.70 -6.73 21.39
CA MET A 347 32.42 -6.03 21.27
C MET A 347 31.96 -5.46 22.62
N PHE A 348 31.92 -6.30 23.66
CA PHE A 348 31.51 -5.89 25.00
C PHE A 348 32.51 -4.94 25.63
N ALA A 349 33.81 -5.08 25.32
CA ALA A 349 34.84 -4.15 25.76
C ALA A 349 34.64 -2.76 25.13
N ALA A 350 34.33 -2.68 23.83
CA ALA A 350 34.05 -1.44 23.13
C ALA A 350 32.83 -0.73 23.75
N ILE A 351 31.71 -1.41 23.99
CA ILE A 351 30.50 -0.85 24.59
C ILE A 351 30.72 -0.39 26.03
N ARG A 352 31.57 -1.11 26.84
CA ARG A 352 31.91 -0.68 28.19
C ARG A 352 32.78 0.59 28.22
N ARG A 353 33.57 0.85 27.17
CA ARG A 353 34.38 2.07 27.08
C ARG A 353 33.52 3.31 26.86
N ARG A 354 32.48 3.20 26.01
CA ARG A 354 31.53 4.26 25.74
C ARG A 354 30.30 3.76 25.00
N ASP A 355 29.25 4.59 24.98
CA ASP A 355 28.08 4.36 24.16
C ASP A 355 28.45 4.42 22.66
N VAL A 356 27.85 3.54 21.85
CA VAL A 356 28.01 3.47 20.42
C VAL A 356 26.67 3.73 19.76
N LEU A 357 26.58 4.85 19.03
CA LEU A 357 25.41 5.19 18.23
C LEU A 357 25.62 4.69 16.80
N VAL A 358 24.73 3.86 16.29
CA VAL A 358 24.74 3.37 14.91
C VAL A 358 23.51 3.86 14.17
N GLN A 359 23.68 4.16 12.88
CA GLN A 359 22.61 4.60 11.99
C GLN A 359 22.53 3.69 10.77
N HIS A 360 21.53 2.82 10.76
CA HIS A 360 21.28 1.96 9.60
C HIS A 360 20.51 2.72 8.51
N PRO A 361 20.78 2.47 7.22
CA PRO A 361 21.69 1.45 6.66
C PRO A 361 23.16 1.91 6.50
N TYR A 362 23.53 3.08 6.97
CA TYR A 362 24.87 3.65 6.76
C TYR A 362 25.94 2.89 7.56
N ASP A 363 25.68 2.60 8.82
CA ASP A 363 26.49 1.66 9.60
C ASP A 363 26.03 0.24 9.36
N SER A 364 26.98 -0.70 9.26
CA SER A 364 26.70 -2.11 9.01
C SER A 364 25.92 -2.72 10.16
N PHE A 365 24.71 -3.23 9.90
CA PHE A 365 23.93 -4.00 10.86
C PHE A 365 24.65 -5.30 11.26
N ALA A 366 25.29 -5.96 10.29
CA ALA A 366 25.98 -7.22 10.52
C ALA A 366 27.17 -7.10 11.50
N THR A 367 27.95 -6.02 11.41
CA THR A 367 29.11 -5.79 12.28
C THR A 367 28.79 -5.05 13.58
N SER A 368 27.54 -4.64 13.78
CA SER A 368 27.09 -3.94 14.97
C SER A 368 25.98 -4.71 15.70
N VAL A 369 24.71 -4.44 15.43
CA VAL A 369 23.57 -4.98 16.19
C VAL A 369 23.47 -6.51 16.07
N GLN A 370 23.58 -7.06 14.85
CA GLN A 370 23.52 -8.50 14.64
C GLN A 370 24.62 -9.22 15.44
N ARG A 371 25.86 -8.71 15.33
CA ARG A 371 27.00 -9.27 16.07
C ARG A 371 26.81 -9.21 17.59
N PHE A 372 26.26 -8.10 18.09
CA PHE A 372 25.93 -7.97 19.51
C PHE A 372 24.91 -9.02 19.97
N ILE A 373 23.83 -9.22 19.17
CA ILE A 373 22.79 -10.22 19.48
C ILE A 373 23.38 -11.63 19.49
N GLU A 374 24.14 -12.01 18.46
CA GLU A 374 24.78 -13.32 18.34
C GLU A 374 25.68 -13.60 19.54
N LEU A 375 26.52 -12.65 19.93
CA LEU A 375 27.39 -12.81 21.09
C LEU A 375 26.61 -12.84 22.41
N SER A 376 25.53 -12.09 22.53
CA SER A 376 24.68 -12.07 23.73
C SER A 376 23.95 -13.39 23.93
N LEU A 377 23.49 -14.05 22.88
CA LEU A 377 22.81 -15.35 22.93
C LEU A 377 23.71 -16.50 23.38
N ILE A 378 25.03 -16.37 23.22
CA ILE A 378 26.02 -17.39 23.70
C ILE A 378 26.16 -17.34 25.22
N HIS A 379 25.79 -16.22 25.87
CA HIS A 379 25.92 -15.98 27.30
C HIS A 379 24.62 -16.18 28.09
N ILE A 380 23.53 -16.54 27.43
CA ILE A 380 22.25 -16.93 28.03
C ILE A 380 22.14 -18.45 28.06
#